data_7a6cc7ef3a3b1e468baf8f73d1d480ff
#
_entry.id   7a6cc7ef3a3b1e468baf8f73d1d480ff
#
_cell.length_a   1.000
_cell.length_b   1.000
_cell.length_c   1.000
_cell.angle_alpha   90.00
_cell.angle_beta   90.00
_cell.angle_gamma   90.00
#
_symmetry.space_group_name_H-M   'P 1'
#
loop_
_entity.id
_entity.type
_entity.pdbx_description
1 polymer ?
#
loop_
_entity_poly.entity_id
_entity_poly.type
_entity_poly.pdbx_seq_one_letter_code
_entity_poly.pdbx_strand_id
1 'polypeptide(L)'
;MSARMFFSKEEQQKIVSAIKEAELNTSGEIRVHIENRCKGEALERAAEIFYELKMDHTAARNGILFYLAVKDRKFAIIGDEGINRKVEHDFWNDIKDEMTSKFKEGQFTEGLVSGILKCGNKLKQYFPYQEDDVNELSDEISFK
;
A
#
# COMPACT_ATOMS: atom_id res chain seq x y z
N MET A 1 -15.89 17.24 0.75
CA MET A 1 -15.62 16.13 -0.21
C MET A 1 -15.10 14.91 0.52
N SER A 2 -15.63 13.75 0.23
CA SER A 2 -15.15 12.51 0.84
C SER A 2 -13.84 12.06 0.19
N ALA A 3 -13.07 11.24 0.90
CA ALA A 3 -11.84 10.68 0.36
C ALA A 3 -12.10 9.87 -0.92
N ARG A 4 -13.22 9.17 -0.96
CA ARG A 4 -13.61 8.38 -2.13
C ARG A 4 -13.77 9.25 -3.38
N MET A 5 -14.26 10.47 -3.20
CA MET A 5 -14.49 11.40 -4.31
C MET A 5 -13.23 12.12 -4.78
N PHE A 6 -12.17 12.06 -4.02
CA PHE A 6 -10.90 12.66 -4.39
C PHE A 6 -10.33 12.05 -5.67
N PHE A 7 -10.52 10.75 -5.84
CA PHE A 7 -10.06 10.02 -7.02
C PHE A 7 -11.25 9.72 -7.93
N SER A 8 -11.06 9.92 -9.24
CA SER A 8 -12.06 9.51 -10.23
C SER A 8 -12.18 7.98 -10.23
N LYS A 9 -13.22 7.47 -10.83
CA LYS A 9 -13.40 6.01 -11.00
C LYS A 9 -12.23 5.42 -11.79
N GLU A 10 -11.77 6.13 -12.82
CA GLU A 10 -10.63 5.70 -13.62
C GLU A 10 -9.35 5.65 -12.82
N GLU A 11 -9.13 6.65 -11.95
CA GLU A 11 -7.97 6.68 -11.07
C GLU A 11 -8.02 5.56 -10.04
N GLN A 12 -9.19 5.31 -9.46
CA GLN A 12 -9.38 4.19 -8.53
C GLN A 12 -9.06 2.87 -9.23
N GLN A 13 -9.51 2.71 -10.47
CA GLN A 13 -9.25 1.51 -11.25
C GLN A 13 -7.75 1.33 -11.53
N LYS A 14 -7.03 2.40 -11.79
CA LYS A 14 -5.57 2.35 -11.99
C LYS A 14 -4.86 1.85 -10.73
N ILE A 15 -5.31 2.32 -9.57
CA ILE A 15 -4.72 1.89 -8.29
C ILE A 15 -4.99 0.39 -8.06
N VAL A 16 -6.23 -0.05 -8.26
CA VAL A 16 -6.59 -1.46 -8.10
C VAL A 16 -5.82 -2.34 -9.08
N SER A 17 -5.69 -1.89 -10.32
CA SER A 17 -4.92 -2.61 -11.35
C SER A 17 -3.45 -2.74 -10.96
N ALA A 18 -2.88 -1.69 -10.36
CA ALA A 18 -1.49 -1.73 -9.88
C ALA A 18 -1.32 -2.76 -8.76
N ILE A 19 -2.29 -2.84 -7.84
CA ILE A 19 -2.27 -3.84 -6.78
C ILE A 19 -2.26 -5.26 -7.38
N LYS A 20 -3.16 -5.52 -8.32
CA LYS A 20 -3.26 -6.82 -8.98
C LYS A 20 -1.98 -7.18 -9.73
N GLU A 21 -1.40 -6.21 -10.44
CA GLU A 21 -0.15 -6.43 -11.17
C GLU A 21 1.00 -6.71 -10.21
N ALA A 22 1.11 -5.95 -9.12
CA ALA A 22 2.15 -6.18 -8.12
C ALA A 22 2.03 -7.57 -7.51
N GLU A 23 0.81 -8.02 -7.23
CA GLU A 23 0.55 -9.33 -6.65
C GLU A 23 0.85 -10.49 -7.60
N LEU A 24 1.02 -10.23 -8.90
CA LEU A 24 1.51 -11.24 -9.83
C LEU A 24 3.02 -11.46 -9.71
N ASN A 25 3.72 -10.53 -9.10
CA ASN A 25 5.18 -10.60 -8.92
C ASN A 25 5.60 -11.15 -7.55
N THR A 26 4.68 -11.17 -6.58
CA THR A 26 5.03 -11.55 -5.22
C THR A 26 3.84 -12.17 -4.50
N SER A 27 4.11 -13.02 -3.52
CA SER A 27 3.07 -13.54 -2.64
C SER A 27 2.66 -12.53 -1.55
N GLY A 28 3.36 -11.40 -1.44
CA GLY A 28 2.96 -10.34 -0.54
C GLY A 28 1.58 -9.81 -0.89
N GLU A 29 0.80 -9.42 0.10
CA GLU A 29 -0.57 -8.96 -0.10
C GLU A 29 -0.69 -7.48 0.19
N ILE A 30 -1.06 -6.70 -0.84
CA ILE A 30 -1.04 -5.24 -0.79
C ILE A 30 -2.46 -4.70 -0.69
N ARG A 31 -2.61 -3.72 0.19
CA ARG A 31 -3.87 -3.01 0.33
C ARG A 31 -3.63 -1.51 0.42
N VAL A 32 -4.60 -0.72 -0.05
CA VAL A 32 -4.55 0.74 0.00
C VAL A 32 -5.70 1.26 0.84
N HIS A 33 -5.43 2.18 1.75
CA HIS A 33 -6.45 2.89 2.52
C HIS A 33 -6.31 4.38 2.32
N ILE A 34 -7.41 5.06 2.00
CA ILE A 34 -7.44 6.49 1.73
C ILE A 34 -8.47 7.16 2.64
N GLU A 35 -8.06 8.23 3.29
CA GLU A 35 -8.95 9.07 4.09
C GLU A 35 -8.58 10.53 3.88
N ASN A 36 -9.39 11.45 4.39
CA ASN A 36 -9.15 12.87 4.20
C ASN A 36 -8.06 13.40 5.12
N ARG A 37 -8.17 13.11 6.39
CA ARG A 37 -7.32 13.72 7.41
C ARG A 37 -6.63 12.68 8.28
N CYS A 38 -5.47 13.06 8.77
CA CYS A 38 -4.70 12.26 9.71
C CYS A 38 -4.22 13.17 10.83
N LYS A 39 -4.76 12.99 12.04
CA LYS A 39 -4.35 13.74 13.22
C LYS A 39 -3.12 13.07 13.80
N GLY A 40 -1.98 13.62 13.80
CA GLY A 40 -0.78 13.01 14.37
C GLY A 40 0.04 12.28 13.32
N GLU A 41 0.76 11.26 13.73
CA GLU A 41 1.71 10.57 12.87
C GLU A 41 1.03 9.61 11.90
N ALA A 42 1.42 9.70 10.62
CA ALA A 42 0.85 8.84 9.58
C ALA A 42 1.11 7.35 9.86
N LEU A 43 2.28 7.02 10.37
CA LEU A 43 2.64 5.63 10.64
C LEU A 43 1.78 5.04 11.76
N GLU A 44 1.50 5.82 12.80
CA GLU A 44 0.62 5.38 13.89
C GLU A 44 -0.80 5.16 13.40
N ARG A 45 -1.30 6.08 12.58
CA ARG A 45 -2.64 5.95 12.00
C ARG A 45 -2.72 4.76 11.06
N ALA A 46 -1.69 4.55 10.25
CA ALA A 46 -1.63 3.40 9.35
C ALA A 46 -1.67 2.09 10.15
N ALA A 47 -0.98 2.03 11.28
CA ALA A 47 -1.02 0.84 12.14
C ALA A 47 -2.43 0.56 12.68
N GLU A 48 -3.16 1.61 13.08
CA GLU A 48 -4.55 1.44 13.52
C GLU A 48 -5.42 0.85 12.41
N ILE A 49 -5.31 1.41 11.21
CA ILE A 49 -6.07 0.94 10.03
C ILE A 49 -5.69 -0.50 9.69
N PHE A 50 -4.39 -0.81 9.77
CA PHE A 50 -3.89 -2.15 9.48
C PHE A 50 -4.62 -3.21 10.33
N TYR A 51 -4.77 -2.95 11.62
CA TYR A 51 -5.46 -3.87 12.52
C TYR A 51 -6.97 -3.83 12.35
N GLU A 52 -7.56 -2.67 12.07
CA GLU A 52 -8.99 -2.57 11.78
C GLU A 52 -9.37 -3.42 10.57
N LEU A 53 -8.52 -3.42 9.54
CA LEU A 53 -8.74 -4.18 8.31
C LEU A 53 -8.33 -5.65 8.45
N LYS A 54 -7.89 -6.05 9.64
CA LYS A 54 -7.47 -7.43 9.94
C LYS A 54 -6.34 -7.91 9.02
N MET A 55 -5.45 -7.00 8.67
CA MET A 55 -4.34 -7.31 7.77
C MET A 55 -3.29 -8.20 8.41
N ASP A 56 -3.31 -8.34 9.73
CA ASP A 56 -2.44 -9.25 10.46
C ASP A 56 -2.96 -10.70 10.47
N HIS A 57 -4.08 -10.97 9.80
CA HIS A 57 -4.72 -12.30 9.77
C HIS A 57 -4.27 -13.18 8.60
N THR A 58 -3.29 -12.78 7.82
CA THR A 58 -2.76 -13.64 6.75
C THR A 58 -1.85 -14.71 7.34
N ALA A 59 -1.82 -15.87 6.69
CA ALA A 59 -1.03 -17.01 7.17
C ALA A 59 0.47 -16.70 7.25
N ALA A 60 1.00 -15.97 6.26
CA ALA A 60 2.43 -15.65 6.19
C ALA A 60 2.79 -14.31 6.85
N ARG A 61 1.83 -13.62 7.44
CA ARG A 61 2.01 -12.28 7.99
C ARG A 61 2.68 -11.35 6.97
N ASN A 62 2.17 -11.38 5.73
CA ASN A 62 2.76 -10.74 4.55
C ASN A 62 1.91 -9.59 4.00
N GLY A 63 1.07 -9.00 4.82
CA GLY A 63 0.27 -7.84 4.43
C GLY A 63 1.10 -6.56 4.36
N ILE A 64 0.80 -5.70 3.39
CA ILE A 64 1.43 -4.40 3.23
C ILE A 64 0.34 -3.38 3.00
N LEU A 65 0.31 -2.35 3.84
CA LEU A 65 -0.68 -1.27 3.72
C LEU A 65 -0.03 0.00 3.22
N PHE A 66 -0.61 0.58 2.16
CA PHE A 66 -0.30 1.92 1.69
C PHE A 66 -1.40 2.84 2.20
N TYR A 67 -1.04 3.76 3.07
CA TYR A 67 -1.97 4.68 3.71
C TYR A 67 -1.77 6.10 3.18
N LEU A 68 -2.86 6.79 2.83
CA LEU A 68 -2.81 8.18 2.35
C LEU A 68 -3.95 9.00 2.95
N ALA A 69 -3.61 10.14 3.56
CA ALA A 69 -4.56 11.16 4.00
C ALA A 69 -4.45 12.33 3.02
N VAL A 70 -5.45 12.47 2.13
CA VAL A 70 -5.33 13.36 0.97
C VAL A 70 -5.32 14.83 1.32
N LYS A 71 -6.13 15.27 2.29
CA LYS A 71 -6.18 16.68 2.68
C LYS A 71 -4.98 17.10 3.51
N ASP A 72 -4.52 16.24 4.40
CA ASP A 72 -3.36 16.55 5.24
C ASP A 72 -2.04 16.21 4.56
N ARG A 73 -2.08 15.61 3.39
CA ARG A 73 -0.90 15.25 2.58
C ARG A 73 0.11 14.43 3.38
N LYS A 74 -0.40 13.45 4.08
CA LYS A 74 0.41 12.51 4.86
C LYS A 74 0.25 11.11 4.28
N PHE A 75 1.33 10.35 4.29
CA PHE A 75 1.24 8.95 3.87
C PHE A 75 2.19 8.08 4.68
N ALA A 76 1.93 6.79 4.69
CA ALA A 76 2.80 5.81 5.30
C ALA A 76 2.65 4.47 4.60
N ILE A 77 3.70 3.67 4.69
CA ILE A 77 3.68 2.29 4.21
C ILE A 77 4.02 1.43 5.42
N ILE A 78 3.20 0.42 5.68
CA ILE A 78 3.46 -0.48 6.80
C ILE A 78 3.39 -1.93 6.32
N GLY A 79 4.44 -2.69 6.59
CA GLY A 79 4.48 -4.12 6.31
C GLY A 79 4.32 -4.92 7.58
N ASP A 80 3.66 -6.06 7.48
CA ASP A 80 3.49 -6.94 8.63
C ASP A 80 4.82 -7.57 9.03
N GLU A 81 4.85 -8.22 10.17
CA GLU A 81 6.09 -8.76 10.74
C GLU A 81 6.78 -9.78 9.81
N GLY A 82 6.01 -10.57 9.05
CA GLY A 82 6.58 -11.51 8.10
C GLY A 82 7.36 -10.82 6.99
N ILE A 83 6.93 -9.62 6.60
CA ILE A 83 7.66 -8.80 5.63
C ILE A 83 8.92 -8.22 6.27
N ASN A 84 8.76 -7.56 7.40
CA ASN A 84 9.85 -6.83 8.04
C ASN A 84 11.00 -7.72 8.52
N ARG A 85 10.74 -8.98 8.79
CA ARG A 85 11.78 -9.93 9.17
C ARG A 85 12.72 -10.31 8.02
N LYS A 86 12.23 -10.22 6.78
CA LYS A 86 12.98 -10.70 5.61
C LYS A 86 13.65 -9.59 4.81
N VAL A 87 13.05 -8.39 4.80
CA VAL A 87 13.58 -7.31 3.95
C VAL A 87 14.72 -6.57 4.63
N GLU A 88 15.57 -5.94 3.81
CA GLU A 88 16.67 -5.11 4.28
C GLU A 88 16.14 -3.89 5.04
N HIS A 89 16.95 -3.36 5.94
CA HIS A 89 16.60 -2.20 6.77
C HIS A 89 16.13 -1.00 5.96
N ASP A 90 16.73 -0.77 4.81
CA ASP A 90 16.43 0.37 3.94
C ASP A 90 15.45 0.03 2.79
N PHE A 91 14.82 -1.13 2.85
CA PHE A 91 13.95 -1.63 1.78
C PHE A 91 12.90 -0.61 1.32
N TRP A 92 12.28 0.08 2.28
CA TRP A 92 11.17 0.99 2.01
C TRP A 92 11.60 2.36 1.49
N ASN A 93 12.89 2.72 1.64
CA ASN A 93 13.37 4.07 1.34
C ASN A 93 13.13 4.50 -0.11
N ASP A 94 13.48 3.65 -1.07
CA ASP A 94 13.30 3.95 -2.49
C ASP A 94 11.84 4.14 -2.86
N ILE A 95 10.98 3.31 -2.28
CA ILE A 95 9.54 3.37 -2.52
C ILE A 95 8.98 4.69 -2.00
N LYS A 96 9.34 5.05 -0.77
CA LYS A 96 8.89 6.29 -0.14
C LYS A 96 9.40 7.52 -0.89
N ASP A 97 10.65 7.49 -1.34
CA ASP A 97 11.24 8.61 -2.07
C ASP A 97 10.51 8.86 -3.38
N GLU A 98 10.21 7.80 -4.12
CA GLU A 98 9.49 7.93 -5.38
C GLU A 98 8.08 8.46 -5.17
N MET A 99 7.37 7.95 -4.16
CA MET A 99 6.03 8.42 -3.84
C MET A 99 6.05 9.89 -3.39
N THR A 100 7.00 10.26 -2.54
CA THR A 100 7.15 11.64 -2.08
C THR A 100 7.34 12.59 -3.24
N SER A 101 8.21 12.24 -4.19
CA SER A 101 8.47 13.04 -5.37
C SER A 101 7.20 13.29 -6.18
N LYS A 102 6.41 12.25 -6.41
CA LYS A 102 5.14 12.35 -7.15
C LYS A 102 4.10 13.17 -6.38
N PHE A 103 3.98 12.94 -5.09
CA PHE A 103 3.01 13.63 -4.25
C PHE A 103 3.30 15.13 -4.17
N LYS A 104 4.56 15.52 -4.15
CA LYS A 104 4.96 16.95 -4.17
C LYS A 104 4.48 17.66 -5.42
N GLU A 105 4.37 16.94 -6.53
CA GLU A 105 3.88 17.48 -7.78
C GLU A 105 2.36 17.37 -7.91
N GLY A 106 1.67 16.91 -6.88
CA GLY A 106 0.23 16.72 -6.89
C GLY A 106 -0.23 15.48 -7.61
N GLN A 107 0.70 14.59 -7.99
CA GLN A 107 0.40 13.37 -8.73
C GLN A 107 0.13 12.20 -7.78
N PHE A 108 -1.02 12.24 -7.10
CA PHE A 108 -1.33 11.24 -6.06
C PHE A 108 -1.60 9.85 -6.63
N THR A 109 -2.34 9.76 -7.72
CA THR A 109 -2.61 8.47 -8.37
C THR A 109 -1.31 7.84 -8.87
N GLU A 110 -0.49 8.61 -9.58
CA GLU A 110 0.79 8.15 -10.09
C GLU A 110 1.73 7.73 -8.97
N GLY A 111 1.74 8.47 -7.87
CA GLY A 111 2.57 8.14 -6.71
C GLY A 111 2.18 6.82 -6.10
N LEU A 112 0.88 6.57 -5.92
CA LEU A 112 0.40 5.30 -5.40
C LEU A 112 0.71 4.15 -6.37
N VAL A 113 0.42 4.33 -7.65
CA VAL A 113 0.67 3.31 -8.67
C VAL A 113 2.15 2.96 -8.73
N SER A 114 3.03 3.97 -8.82
CA SER A 114 4.48 3.76 -8.86
C SER A 114 4.99 3.05 -7.61
N GLY A 115 4.53 3.49 -6.44
CA GLY A 115 4.95 2.90 -5.17
C GLY A 115 4.53 1.44 -5.05
N ILE A 116 3.30 1.14 -5.44
CA ILE A 116 2.76 -0.22 -5.39
C ILE A 116 3.53 -1.14 -6.33
N LEU A 117 3.74 -0.72 -7.57
CA LEU A 117 4.47 -1.54 -8.56
C LEU A 117 5.91 -1.76 -8.15
N LYS A 118 6.57 -0.73 -7.65
CA LYS A 118 7.95 -0.84 -7.17
C LYS A 118 8.04 -1.79 -5.98
N CYS A 119 7.08 -1.70 -5.07
CA CYS A 119 7.00 -2.59 -3.91
C CYS A 119 6.89 -4.06 -4.36
N GLY A 120 5.98 -4.35 -5.28
CA GLY A 120 5.82 -5.71 -5.81
C GLY A 120 7.09 -6.23 -6.46
N ASN A 121 7.75 -5.39 -7.25
CA ASN A 121 8.98 -5.76 -7.92
C ASN A 121 10.14 -6.03 -6.92
N LYS A 122 10.25 -5.20 -5.89
CA LYS A 122 11.28 -5.39 -4.85
C LYS A 122 11.00 -6.61 -3.99
N LEU A 123 9.74 -6.89 -3.69
CA LEU A 123 9.35 -8.04 -2.87
C LEU A 123 9.54 -9.39 -3.56
N LYS A 124 9.61 -9.40 -4.87
CA LYS A 124 9.81 -10.59 -5.68
C LYS A 124 10.99 -11.44 -5.21
N GLN A 125 12.04 -10.80 -4.74
CA GLN A 125 13.25 -11.45 -4.24
C GLN A 125 13.00 -12.19 -2.92
N TYR A 126 12.15 -11.64 -2.07
CA TYR A 126 11.90 -12.16 -0.72
C TYR A 126 10.65 -13.03 -0.62
N PHE A 127 9.65 -12.71 -1.41
CA PHE A 127 8.35 -13.38 -1.42
C PHE A 127 7.91 -13.60 -2.87
N PRO A 128 8.53 -14.56 -3.57
CA PRO A 128 8.18 -14.81 -4.97
C PRO A 128 6.74 -15.29 -5.10
N TYR A 129 6.12 -14.96 -6.23
CA TYR A 129 4.78 -15.42 -6.54
C TYR A 129 4.76 -16.94 -6.69
N GLN A 130 3.69 -17.58 -6.21
CA GLN A 130 3.46 -19.00 -6.34
C GLN A 130 2.09 -19.22 -6.99
N GLU A 131 1.98 -20.17 -7.91
CA GLU A 131 0.74 -20.40 -8.65
C GLU A 131 -0.45 -20.76 -7.76
N ASP A 132 -0.20 -21.38 -6.62
CA ASP A 132 -1.22 -21.78 -5.67
C ASP A 132 -1.47 -20.73 -4.57
N ASP A 133 -0.92 -19.52 -4.71
CA ASP A 133 -1.17 -18.46 -3.74
C ASP A 133 -2.65 -18.09 -3.73
N VAL A 134 -3.19 -17.99 -2.52
CA VAL A 134 -4.55 -17.55 -2.29
C VAL A 134 -4.49 -16.08 -1.86
N ASN A 135 -5.24 -15.22 -2.54
CA ASN A 135 -5.34 -13.81 -2.16
C ASN A 135 -6.23 -13.69 -0.91
N GLU A 136 -5.63 -13.56 0.24
CA GLU A 136 -6.33 -13.50 1.53
C GLU A 136 -6.90 -12.12 1.86
N LEU A 137 -6.35 -11.06 1.27
CA LEU A 137 -6.80 -9.68 1.49
C LEU A 137 -7.45 -9.12 0.24
N SER A 138 -8.40 -8.21 0.41
CA SER A 138 -9.08 -7.57 -0.72
C SER A 138 -8.13 -6.65 -1.50
N ASP A 139 -8.28 -6.62 -2.84
CA ASP A 139 -7.56 -5.68 -3.69
C ASP A 139 -8.29 -4.34 -3.81
N GLU A 140 -9.50 -4.25 -3.25
CA GLU A 140 -10.27 -3.02 -3.30
C GLU A 140 -9.70 -1.96 -2.37
N ILE A 141 -9.78 -0.68 -2.80
CA ILE A 141 -9.35 0.44 -1.97
C ILE A 141 -10.28 0.55 -0.77
N SER A 142 -9.70 0.71 0.42
CA SER A 142 -10.43 0.99 1.64
C SER A 142 -10.52 2.51 1.80
N PHE A 143 -11.70 3.01 2.12
CA PHE A 143 -11.93 4.45 2.34
C PHE A 143 -12.51 4.72 3.71
N LYS A 144 -12.20 5.91 4.22
CA LYS A 144 -12.79 6.36 5.47
C LYS A 144 -13.06 7.87 5.53
#